data_d9939b60892c47fe9eee1822422b076c
#
_entry.id   d9939b60892c47fe9eee1822422b076c
#
_cell.length_a   1.000
_cell.length_b   1.000
_cell.length_c   1.000
_cell.angle_alpha   90.00
_cell.angle_beta   90.00
_cell.angle_gamma   90.00
#
_symmetry.space_group_name_H-M   'P 1'
#
loop_
_entity.id
_entity.type
_entity.pdbx_description
1 polymer ?
#
loop_
_entity_poly.entity_id
_entity_poly.type
_entity_poly.pdbx_seq_one_letter_code
_entity_poly.pdbx_strand_id
1 'polypeptide(L)'
;MKIAVAGTGYVGLSVALLLSQHHEVHALDIVPAKVDLLNAGKSPIVDKEITAFLDRNASGERPLNFQATLDPAQAYTDADYAVVATPTNYDEKRNYFDTSSVEAAVAAVREHSPHAWIVIKSTIPVGYTLQLRERLHDDHIIFSPEFLREGHALYDNLHPSRIVVGAPQDDEAAVAAAKTFAGLLAQGADPAEAERHNANGSTGIPELVVGTTEAEAIKLFA
;
A
#
# COMPACT_ATOMS: atom_id res chain seq x y z
N MET A 1 -7.28 3.11 13.06
CA MET A 1 -5.90 3.52 12.73
C MET A 1 -5.94 4.64 11.71
N LYS A 2 -4.93 5.51 11.73
CA LYS A 2 -4.69 6.48 10.66
C LYS A 2 -3.64 5.93 9.71
N ILE A 3 -3.97 5.88 8.42
CA ILE A 3 -3.10 5.31 7.39
C ILE A 3 -2.86 6.38 6.31
N ALA A 4 -1.61 6.65 6.02
CA ALA A 4 -1.22 7.50 4.91
C ALA A 4 -0.86 6.65 3.69
N VAL A 5 -1.16 7.16 2.49
CA VAL A 5 -0.77 6.50 1.22
C VAL A 5 -0.09 7.53 0.32
N ALA A 6 1.16 7.30 -0.03
CA ALA A 6 1.93 8.14 -0.96
C ALA A 6 1.78 7.62 -2.38
N GLY A 7 1.16 8.43 -3.24
CA GLY A 7 0.86 8.12 -4.64
C GLY A 7 -0.56 7.59 -4.84
N THR A 8 -1.27 8.16 -5.83
CA THR A 8 -2.64 7.79 -6.20
C THR A 8 -2.72 7.19 -7.61
N GLY A 9 -1.72 6.35 -7.94
CA GLY A 9 -1.77 5.44 -9.09
C GLY A 9 -2.62 4.20 -8.79
N TYR A 10 -2.58 3.19 -9.66
CA TYR A 10 -3.36 1.95 -9.49
C TYR A 10 -3.12 1.29 -8.13
N VAL A 11 -1.85 1.15 -7.73
CA VAL A 11 -1.47 0.50 -6.48
C VAL A 11 -1.93 1.32 -5.27
N GLY A 12 -1.54 2.59 -5.20
CA GLY A 12 -1.81 3.42 -4.03
C GLY A 12 -3.29 3.71 -3.84
N LEU A 13 -4.01 4.08 -4.91
CA LEU A 13 -5.42 4.41 -4.80
C LEU A 13 -6.28 3.18 -4.46
N SER A 14 -5.99 2.02 -5.05
CA SER A 14 -6.74 0.79 -4.72
C SER A 14 -6.56 0.37 -3.27
N VAL A 15 -5.32 0.45 -2.74
CA VAL A 15 -5.05 0.17 -1.33
C VAL A 15 -5.68 1.22 -0.41
N ALA A 16 -5.61 2.51 -0.79
CA ALA A 16 -6.23 3.58 -0.01
C ALA A 16 -7.75 3.38 0.13
N LEU A 17 -8.44 3.08 -0.96
CA LEU A 17 -9.89 2.83 -0.93
C LEU A 17 -10.23 1.52 -0.19
N LEU A 18 -9.43 0.47 -0.37
CA LEU A 18 -9.58 -0.79 0.38
C LEU A 18 -9.56 -0.54 1.89
N LEU A 19 -8.54 0.18 2.37
CA LEU A 19 -8.33 0.43 3.80
C LEU A 19 -9.31 1.46 4.37
N SER A 20 -9.78 2.42 3.56
CA SER A 20 -10.70 3.47 3.99
C SER A 20 -12.10 2.99 4.35
N GLN A 21 -12.41 1.73 4.06
CA GLN A 21 -13.65 1.08 4.51
C GLN A 21 -13.71 0.93 6.03
N HIS A 22 -12.56 0.83 6.69
CA HIS A 22 -12.45 0.54 8.13
C HIS A 22 -11.52 1.49 8.89
N HIS A 23 -10.71 2.30 8.19
CA HIS A 23 -9.68 3.13 8.78
C HIS A 23 -9.70 4.53 8.20
N GLU A 24 -9.15 5.50 8.94
CA GLU A 24 -8.90 6.85 8.42
C GLU A 24 -7.73 6.80 7.44
N VAL A 25 -7.98 7.20 6.18
CA VAL A 25 -6.97 7.13 5.12
C VAL A 25 -6.77 8.48 4.47
N HIS A 26 -5.53 8.95 4.47
CA HIS A 26 -5.09 10.15 3.78
C HIS A 26 -4.18 9.77 2.60
N ALA A 27 -4.60 10.08 1.38
CA ALA A 27 -3.82 9.81 0.17
C ALA A 27 -3.11 11.07 -0.31
N LEU A 28 -1.78 11.05 -0.32
CA LEU A 28 -0.95 12.13 -0.83
C LEU A 28 -0.63 11.90 -2.30
N ASP A 29 -0.84 12.91 -3.13
CA ASP A 29 -0.31 12.96 -4.49
C ASP A 29 0.30 14.33 -4.77
N ILE A 30 1.20 14.42 -5.74
CA ILE A 30 1.85 15.68 -6.15
C ILE A 30 1.08 16.40 -7.27
N VAL A 31 0.04 15.76 -7.84
CA VAL A 31 -0.73 16.27 -8.97
C VAL A 31 -2.05 16.86 -8.47
N PRO A 32 -2.22 18.20 -8.46
CA PRO A 32 -3.44 18.85 -7.93
C PRO A 32 -4.73 18.35 -8.57
N ALA A 33 -4.74 18.15 -9.89
CA ALA A 33 -5.92 17.68 -10.61
C ALA A 33 -6.41 16.30 -10.16
N LYS A 34 -5.50 15.41 -9.72
CA LYS A 34 -5.89 14.10 -9.16
C LYS A 34 -6.52 14.26 -7.79
N VAL A 35 -5.95 15.11 -6.93
CA VAL A 35 -6.46 15.37 -5.58
C VAL A 35 -7.86 16.01 -5.68
N ASP A 36 -8.05 16.97 -6.58
CA ASP A 36 -9.36 17.62 -6.81
C ASP A 36 -10.42 16.61 -7.26
N LEU A 37 -10.06 15.71 -8.21
CA LEU A 37 -10.97 14.66 -8.68
C LEU A 37 -11.36 13.71 -7.54
N LEU A 38 -10.40 13.22 -6.77
CA LEU A 38 -10.64 12.29 -5.68
C LEU A 38 -11.52 12.90 -4.59
N ASN A 39 -11.27 14.15 -4.19
CA ASN A 39 -12.10 14.85 -3.21
C ASN A 39 -13.49 15.21 -3.76
N ALA A 40 -13.66 15.27 -5.09
CA ALA A 40 -14.97 15.38 -5.74
C ALA A 40 -15.65 14.01 -5.96
N GLY A 41 -15.12 12.91 -5.40
CA GLY A 41 -15.66 11.56 -5.54
C GLY A 41 -15.49 10.98 -6.94
N LYS A 42 -14.47 11.40 -7.69
CA LYS A 42 -14.19 10.93 -9.06
C LYS A 42 -12.84 10.26 -9.16
N SER A 43 -12.76 9.19 -9.94
CA SER A 43 -11.50 8.49 -10.18
C SER A 43 -10.60 9.25 -11.17
N PRO A 44 -9.31 9.47 -10.84
CA PRO A 44 -8.34 10.02 -11.79
C PRO A 44 -7.73 8.95 -12.71
N ILE A 45 -8.08 7.68 -12.53
CA ILE A 45 -7.58 6.53 -13.30
C ILE A 45 -8.73 5.67 -13.80
N VAL A 46 -8.48 4.86 -14.83
CA VAL A 46 -9.50 3.98 -15.43
C VAL A 46 -9.54 2.64 -14.69
N ASP A 47 -10.47 2.51 -13.76
CA ASP A 47 -10.73 1.27 -13.01
C ASP A 47 -12.22 1.26 -12.60
N LYS A 48 -12.95 0.22 -12.99
CA LYS A 48 -14.40 0.13 -12.78
C LYS A 48 -14.77 0.04 -11.30
N GLU A 49 -14.00 -0.74 -10.54
CA GLU A 49 -14.27 -0.95 -9.12
C GLU A 49 -13.95 0.32 -8.32
N ILE A 50 -12.86 1.02 -8.64
CA ILE A 50 -12.53 2.32 -8.04
C ILE A 50 -13.65 3.32 -8.31
N THR A 51 -14.13 3.41 -9.55
CA THR A 51 -15.23 4.30 -9.90
C THR A 51 -16.49 3.95 -9.10
N ALA A 52 -16.87 2.67 -9.06
CA ALA A 52 -18.04 2.20 -8.31
C ALA A 52 -17.92 2.45 -6.79
N PHE A 53 -16.72 2.33 -6.21
CA PHE A 53 -16.49 2.63 -4.80
C PHE A 53 -16.67 4.12 -4.50
N LEU A 54 -16.10 4.98 -5.34
CA LEU A 54 -16.23 6.43 -5.18
C LEU A 54 -17.68 6.90 -5.39
N ASP A 55 -18.40 6.35 -6.37
CA ASP A 55 -19.82 6.64 -6.60
C ASP A 55 -20.68 6.25 -5.40
N ARG A 56 -20.45 5.07 -4.83
CA ARG A 56 -21.18 4.60 -3.61
C ARG A 56 -20.82 5.43 -2.38
N ASN A 57 -19.57 5.89 -2.26
CA ASN A 57 -19.20 6.84 -1.22
C ASN A 57 -19.93 8.19 -1.40
N ALA A 58 -19.94 8.73 -2.61
CA ALA A 58 -20.61 9.99 -2.91
C ALA A 58 -22.14 9.94 -2.69
N SER A 59 -22.77 8.79 -2.96
CA SER A 59 -24.21 8.57 -2.70
C SER A 59 -24.55 8.29 -1.24
N GLY A 60 -23.54 8.07 -0.38
CA GLY A 60 -23.72 7.68 1.02
C GLY A 60 -24.09 6.21 1.24
N GLU A 61 -24.16 5.40 0.18
CA GLU A 61 -24.41 3.96 0.27
C GLU A 61 -23.29 3.21 0.98
N ARG A 62 -22.05 3.61 0.73
CA ARG A 62 -20.85 3.05 1.35
C ARG A 62 -19.87 4.16 1.72
N PRO A 63 -20.02 4.77 2.90
CA PRO A 63 -19.15 5.84 3.33
C PRO A 63 -17.73 5.31 3.53
N LEU A 64 -16.76 6.04 2.99
CA LEU A 64 -15.33 5.80 3.13
C LEU A 64 -14.70 6.90 3.98
N ASN A 65 -13.85 6.54 4.91
CA ASN A 65 -13.06 7.52 5.65
C ASN A 65 -11.76 7.85 4.88
N PHE A 66 -11.94 8.53 3.75
CA PHE A 66 -10.91 8.80 2.75
C PHE A 66 -10.80 10.28 2.45
N GLN A 67 -9.58 10.79 2.39
CA GLN A 67 -9.27 12.14 1.93
C GLN A 67 -8.00 12.14 1.10
N ALA A 68 -8.02 12.85 -0.04
CA ALA A 68 -6.81 13.13 -0.82
C ALA A 68 -6.24 14.51 -0.46
N THR A 69 -4.91 14.66 -0.48
CA THR A 69 -4.25 15.91 -0.14
C THR A 69 -2.95 16.11 -0.92
N LEU A 70 -2.53 17.37 -1.06
CA LEU A 70 -1.20 17.76 -1.54
C LEU A 70 -0.24 18.06 -0.38
N ASP A 71 -0.74 18.09 0.85
CA ASP A 71 0.03 18.48 2.04
C ASP A 71 0.55 17.24 2.78
N PRO A 72 1.90 17.04 2.80
CA PRO A 72 2.51 15.93 3.54
C PRO A 72 2.20 15.96 5.04
N ALA A 73 2.13 17.13 5.65
CA ALA A 73 1.80 17.23 7.07
C ALA A 73 0.40 16.71 7.35
N GLN A 74 -0.59 17.06 6.53
CA GLN A 74 -1.95 16.54 6.66
C GLN A 74 -2.00 15.02 6.46
N ALA A 75 -1.25 14.49 5.49
CA ALA A 75 -1.24 13.07 5.22
C ALA A 75 -0.58 12.27 6.33
N TYR A 76 0.60 12.67 6.77
CA TYR A 76 1.49 11.81 7.57
C TYR A 76 1.42 12.03 9.08
N THR A 77 1.06 13.24 9.57
CA THR A 77 1.02 13.50 11.02
C THR A 77 0.15 12.47 11.73
N ASP A 78 0.67 11.84 12.78
CA ASP A 78 0.02 10.81 13.58
C ASP A 78 -0.41 9.54 12.79
N ALA A 79 0.19 9.28 11.64
CA ALA A 79 -0.06 8.04 10.92
C ALA A 79 0.53 6.84 11.67
N ASP A 80 -0.26 5.77 11.81
CA ASP A 80 0.21 4.47 12.30
C ASP A 80 1.01 3.74 11.21
N TYR A 81 0.52 3.83 9.96
CA TYR A 81 1.15 3.26 8.77
C TYR A 81 1.23 4.28 7.63
N ALA A 82 2.31 4.24 6.89
CA ALA A 82 2.49 5.00 5.66
C ALA A 82 2.83 4.05 4.50
N VAL A 83 1.91 3.89 3.57
CA VAL A 83 2.08 3.04 2.38
C VAL A 83 2.75 3.88 1.28
N VAL A 84 3.91 3.45 0.80
CA VAL A 84 4.64 4.10 -0.29
C VAL A 84 4.39 3.35 -1.59
N ALA A 85 3.59 3.96 -2.47
CA ALA A 85 3.20 3.44 -3.78
C ALA A 85 3.53 4.45 -4.90
N THR A 86 4.68 5.11 -4.75
CA THR A 86 5.20 6.07 -5.73
C THR A 86 5.76 5.35 -6.94
N PRO A 87 5.70 5.95 -8.15
CA PRO A 87 6.24 5.32 -9.36
C PRO A 87 7.74 5.18 -9.26
N THR A 88 8.24 4.04 -9.73
CA THR A 88 9.67 3.76 -9.92
C THR A 88 9.93 3.47 -11.39
N ASN A 89 11.04 3.96 -11.92
CA ASN A 89 11.42 3.75 -13.30
C ASN A 89 12.64 2.82 -13.39
N TYR A 90 12.57 1.87 -14.31
CA TYR A 90 13.72 1.04 -14.65
C TYR A 90 14.39 1.54 -15.91
N ASP A 91 15.66 1.94 -15.81
CA ASP A 91 16.51 2.32 -16.96
C ASP A 91 17.25 1.08 -17.48
N GLU A 92 16.75 0.49 -18.55
CA GLU A 92 17.33 -0.71 -19.19
C GLU A 92 18.79 -0.50 -19.66
N LYS A 93 19.15 0.73 -20.06
CA LYS A 93 20.51 1.03 -20.55
C LYS A 93 21.53 1.06 -19.43
N ARG A 94 21.10 1.49 -18.23
CA ARG A 94 21.96 1.58 -17.04
C ARG A 94 21.78 0.39 -16.11
N ASN A 95 20.81 -0.49 -16.39
CA ASN A 95 20.40 -1.58 -15.50
C ASN A 95 20.15 -1.06 -14.08
N TYR A 96 19.38 0.04 -13.97
CA TYR A 96 19.20 0.80 -12.75
C TYR A 96 17.73 1.10 -12.47
N PHE A 97 17.32 0.85 -11.23
CA PHE A 97 16.03 1.30 -10.71
C PHE A 97 16.16 2.70 -10.10
N ASP A 98 15.42 3.65 -10.60
CA ASP A 98 15.28 4.96 -9.97
C ASP A 98 14.30 4.86 -8.80
N THR A 99 14.83 4.82 -7.59
CA THR A 99 14.08 4.75 -6.34
C THR A 99 13.95 6.11 -5.64
N SER A 100 14.33 7.19 -6.30
CA SER A 100 14.35 8.55 -5.72
C SER A 100 12.97 8.98 -5.17
N SER A 101 11.89 8.61 -5.85
CA SER A 101 10.53 8.88 -5.41
C SER A 101 10.16 8.15 -4.11
N VAL A 102 10.64 6.92 -3.94
CA VAL A 102 10.48 6.12 -2.71
C VAL A 102 11.23 6.77 -1.56
N GLU A 103 12.48 7.16 -1.79
CA GLU A 103 13.31 7.82 -0.77
C GLU A 103 12.73 9.18 -0.34
N ALA A 104 12.25 9.97 -1.29
CA ALA A 104 11.58 11.23 -1.00
C ALA A 104 10.30 11.03 -0.15
N ALA A 105 9.50 10.02 -0.46
CA ALA A 105 8.31 9.68 0.31
C ALA A 105 8.68 9.22 1.74
N VAL A 106 9.68 8.35 1.89
CA VAL A 106 10.17 7.89 3.20
C VAL A 106 10.67 9.08 4.04
N ALA A 107 11.45 9.98 3.46
CA ALA A 107 11.94 11.18 4.14
C ALA A 107 10.77 12.07 4.62
N ALA A 108 9.78 12.31 3.75
CA ALA A 108 8.60 13.10 4.11
C ALA A 108 7.76 12.45 5.22
N VAL A 109 7.62 11.11 5.21
CA VAL A 109 6.96 10.40 6.31
C VAL A 109 7.72 10.63 7.62
N ARG A 110 9.04 10.50 7.65
CA ARG A 110 9.84 10.67 8.86
C ARG A 110 9.83 12.08 9.41
N GLU A 111 9.72 13.09 8.53
CA GLU A 111 9.59 14.49 8.95
C GLU A 111 8.31 14.75 9.77
N HIS A 112 7.19 14.08 9.41
CA HIS A 112 5.88 14.33 10.00
C HIS A 112 5.38 13.24 10.95
N SER A 113 5.88 12.02 10.81
CA SER A 113 5.50 10.85 11.65
C SER A 113 6.71 9.95 11.91
N PRO A 114 7.55 10.26 12.90
CA PRO A 114 8.77 9.51 13.20
C PRO A 114 8.54 8.04 13.55
N HIS A 115 7.35 7.70 14.04
CA HIS A 115 7.02 6.36 14.55
C HIS A 115 6.15 5.51 13.60
N ALA A 116 5.69 6.08 12.49
CA ALA A 116 4.87 5.34 11.53
C ALA A 116 5.62 4.13 10.96
N TRP A 117 4.93 3.01 10.81
CA TRP A 117 5.45 1.92 10.00
C TRP A 117 5.34 2.28 8.51
N ILE A 118 6.45 2.27 7.81
CA ILE A 118 6.50 2.50 6.36
C ILE A 118 6.39 1.16 5.64
N VAL A 119 5.41 1.06 4.75
CA VAL A 119 5.19 -0.13 3.91
C VAL A 119 5.48 0.23 2.47
N ILE A 120 6.60 -0.22 1.94
CA ILE A 120 6.94 -0.01 0.54
C ILE A 120 6.15 -1.01 -0.32
N LYS A 121 5.38 -0.50 -1.29
CA LYS A 121 4.66 -1.27 -2.32
C LYS A 121 5.18 -0.99 -3.73
N SER A 122 5.96 0.06 -3.91
CA SER A 122 6.63 0.37 -5.18
C SER A 122 7.53 -0.78 -5.63
N THR A 123 7.75 -0.93 -6.94
CA THR A 123 8.68 -1.91 -7.48
C THR A 123 10.11 -1.47 -7.20
N ILE A 124 10.85 -2.29 -6.48
CA ILE A 124 12.22 -2.00 -6.03
C ILE A 124 13.12 -3.22 -6.26
N PRO A 125 14.45 -3.05 -6.33
CA PRO A 125 15.39 -4.16 -6.43
C PRO A 125 15.33 -5.09 -5.20
N VAL A 126 15.68 -6.35 -5.40
CA VAL A 126 15.84 -7.32 -4.31
C VAL A 126 16.94 -6.88 -3.35
N GLY A 127 16.65 -6.84 -2.05
CA GLY A 127 17.55 -6.39 -0.99
C GLY A 127 17.49 -4.87 -0.69
N TYR A 128 16.69 -4.12 -1.48
CA TYR A 128 16.64 -2.66 -1.33
C TYR A 128 16.07 -2.22 0.02
N THR A 129 15.02 -2.85 0.52
CA THR A 129 14.40 -2.46 1.80
C THR A 129 15.37 -2.59 2.97
N LEU A 130 16.16 -3.68 3.01
CA LEU A 130 17.17 -3.87 4.05
C LEU A 130 18.30 -2.82 3.95
N GLN A 131 18.76 -2.54 2.73
CA GLN A 131 19.76 -1.48 2.49
C GLN A 131 19.22 -0.10 2.90
N LEU A 132 17.94 0.18 2.65
CA LEU A 132 17.32 1.44 3.02
C LEU A 132 17.22 1.57 4.55
N ARG A 133 16.79 0.51 5.25
CA ARG A 133 16.76 0.44 6.72
C ARG A 133 18.15 0.74 7.32
N GLU A 134 19.18 0.07 6.83
CA GLU A 134 20.56 0.26 7.30
C GLU A 134 21.04 1.69 7.04
N ARG A 135 20.87 2.21 5.83
CA ARG A 135 21.31 3.55 5.43
C ARG A 135 20.63 4.67 6.21
N LEU A 136 19.35 4.51 6.53
CA LEU A 136 18.57 5.50 7.29
C LEU A 136 18.60 5.27 8.80
N HIS A 137 19.18 4.16 9.28
CA HIS A 137 19.06 3.70 10.68
C HIS A 137 17.61 3.66 11.14
N ASP A 138 16.72 3.10 10.30
CA ASP A 138 15.28 3.10 10.46
C ASP A 138 14.70 1.68 10.41
N ASP A 139 14.34 1.16 11.57
CA ASP A 139 13.81 -0.20 11.72
C ASP A 139 12.30 -0.32 11.44
N HIS A 140 11.60 0.80 11.19
CA HIS A 140 10.16 0.82 10.93
C HIS A 140 9.84 0.83 9.41
N ILE A 141 10.59 0.10 8.61
CA ILE A 141 10.35 -0.05 7.17
C ILE A 141 10.16 -1.53 6.83
N ILE A 142 9.05 -1.86 6.19
CA ILE A 142 8.71 -3.20 5.69
C ILE A 142 8.30 -3.13 4.23
N PHE A 143 8.17 -4.29 3.58
CA PHE A 143 7.81 -4.39 2.17
C PHE A 143 6.53 -5.22 1.97
N SER A 144 5.64 -4.80 1.08
CA SER A 144 4.46 -5.58 0.71
C SER A 144 4.26 -5.57 -0.80
N PRO A 145 4.54 -6.68 -1.50
CA PRO A 145 4.25 -6.78 -2.93
C PRO A 145 2.74 -6.66 -3.22
N GLU A 146 2.41 -6.29 -4.44
CA GLU A 146 1.06 -6.46 -4.99
C GLU A 146 1.13 -7.31 -6.26
N PHE A 147 -0.03 -7.87 -6.63
CA PHE A 147 -0.21 -8.74 -7.79
C PHE A 147 -1.39 -8.29 -8.63
N LEU A 148 -1.68 -6.99 -8.60
CA LEU A 148 -2.84 -6.39 -9.27
C LEU A 148 -2.58 -6.13 -10.76
N ARG A 149 -3.68 -6.13 -11.53
CA ARG A 149 -3.71 -5.73 -12.93
C ARG A 149 -4.20 -4.29 -13.07
N GLU A 150 -3.55 -3.50 -13.92
CA GLU A 150 -4.04 -2.16 -14.24
C GLU A 150 -5.47 -2.22 -14.82
N GLY A 151 -6.32 -1.31 -14.35
CA GLY A 151 -7.75 -1.29 -14.71
C GLY A 151 -8.63 -2.28 -13.93
N HIS A 152 -8.04 -3.15 -13.09
CA HIS A 152 -8.70 -4.07 -12.18
C HIS A 152 -8.08 -4.05 -10.77
N ALA A 153 -7.36 -2.99 -10.43
CA ALA A 153 -6.54 -2.94 -9.25
C ALA A 153 -7.34 -3.11 -7.94
N LEU A 154 -8.47 -2.43 -7.83
CA LEU A 154 -9.30 -2.56 -6.63
C LEU A 154 -9.99 -3.93 -6.58
N TYR A 155 -10.45 -4.47 -7.71
CA TYR A 155 -11.00 -5.83 -7.76
C TYR A 155 -9.99 -6.87 -7.25
N ASP A 156 -8.75 -6.79 -7.75
CA ASP A 156 -7.69 -7.74 -7.35
C ASP A 156 -7.32 -7.59 -5.86
N ASN A 157 -7.43 -6.39 -5.29
CA ASN A 157 -7.25 -6.17 -3.84
C ASN A 157 -8.46 -6.62 -3.00
N LEU A 158 -9.68 -6.56 -3.55
CA LEU A 158 -10.87 -7.09 -2.89
C LEU A 158 -10.90 -8.63 -2.89
N HIS A 159 -10.30 -9.25 -3.92
CA HIS A 159 -10.29 -10.71 -4.12
C HIS A 159 -8.86 -11.25 -4.25
N PRO A 160 -7.99 -11.02 -3.25
CA PRO A 160 -6.60 -11.40 -3.35
C PRO A 160 -6.44 -12.93 -3.26
N SER A 161 -5.59 -13.51 -4.12
CA SER A 161 -5.22 -14.92 -4.01
C SER A 161 -4.43 -15.22 -2.74
N ARG A 162 -3.65 -14.27 -2.29
CA ARG A 162 -2.81 -14.26 -1.09
C ARG A 162 -2.42 -12.85 -0.72
N ILE A 163 -2.08 -12.62 0.53
CA ILE A 163 -1.46 -11.39 1.02
C ILE A 163 -0.03 -11.75 1.44
N VAL A 164 0.95 -10.99 0.97
CA VAL A 164 2.38 -11.18 1.32
C VAL A 164 2.92 -9.90 1.92
N VAL A 165 3.59 -10.02 3.06
CA VAL A 165 4.32 -8.91 3.69
C VAL A 165 5.70 -9.39 4.10
N GLY A 166 6.73 -8.67 3.69
CA GLY A 166 8.12 -8.93 4.02
C GLY A 166 8.61 -8.11 5.19
N ALA A 167 9.20 -8.78 6.18
CA ALA A 167 9.86 -8.17 7.31
C ALA A 167 11.13 -8.94 7.67
N PRO A 168 12.16 -8.30 8.28
CA PRO A 168 13.30 -9.03 8.85
C PRO A 168 12.78 -10.01 9.91
N GLN A 169 13.15 -11.30 9.77
CA GLN A 169 12.57 -12.35 10.61
C GLN A 169 13.16 -12.40 12.03
N ASP A 170 14.29 -11.75 12.24
CA ASP A 170 14.96 -11.55 13.52
C ASP A 170 14.50 -10.28 14.28
N ASP A 171 13.64 -9.47 13.66
CA ASP A 171 13.04 -8.26 14.21
C ASP A 171 11.57 -8.53 14.57
N GLU A 172 11.31 -8.86 15.83
CA GLU A 172 9.96 -9.18 16.33
C GLU A 172 8.96 -8.03 16.12
N ALA A 173 9.41 -6.77 16.25
CA ALA A 173 8.54 -5.60 16.06
C ALA A 173 8.15 -5.45 14.57
N ALA A 174 9.09 -5.64 13.65
CA ALA A 174 8.82 -5.61 12.23
C ALA A 174 7.88 -6.77 11.79
N VAL A 175 8.09 -7.97 12.34
CA VAL A 175 7.20 -9.12 12.08
C VAL A 175 5.79 -8.86 12.62
N ALA A 176 5.66 -8.26 13.81
CA ALA A 176 4.36 -7.91 14.37
C ALA A 176 3.64 -6.84 13.52
N ALA A 177 4.37 -5.81 13.08
CA ALA A 177 3.83 -4.79 12.18
C ALA A 177 3.41 -5.38 10.82
N ALA A 178 4.21 -6.30 10.26
CA ALA A 178 3.88 -6.98 9.02
C ALA A 178 2.60 -7.82 9.14
N LYS A 179 2.43 -8.56 10.25
CA LYS A 179 1.18 -9.31 10.54
C LYS A 179 -0.01 -8.38 10.67
N THR A 180 0.15 -7.27 11.40
CA THR A 180 -0.91 -6.26 11.54
C THR A 180 -1.30 -5.70 10.17
N PHE A 181 -0.33 -5.31 9.35
CA PHE A 181 -0.61 -4.78 8.01
C PHE A 181 -1.28 -5.81 7.09
N ALA A 182 -0.86 -7.08 7.13
CA ALA A 182 -1.53 -8.17 6.40
C ALA A 182 -3.00 -8.28 6.83
N GLY A 183 -3.28 -8.26 8.13
CA GLY A 183 -4.65 -8.27 8.66
C GLY A 183 -5.49 -7.07 8.23
N LEU A 184 -4.89 -5.85 8.11
CA LEU A 184 -5.58 -4.67 7.60
C LEU A 184 -6.03 -4.86 6.14
N LEU A 185 -5.17 -5.44 5.30
CA LEU A 185 -5.51 -5.76 3.91
C LEU A 185 -6.59 -6.84 3.83
N ALA A 186 -6.49 -7.89 4.64
CA ALA A 186 -7.49 -8.96 4.71
C ALA A 186 -8.85 -8.43 5.18
N GLN A 187 -8.87 -7.52 6.15
CA GLN A 187 -10.10 -6.86 6.64
C GLN A 187 -10.82 -6.06 5.55
N GLY A 188 -10.05 -5.42 4.65
CA GLY A 188 -10.60 -4.65 3.54
C GLY A 188 -11.11 -5.49 2.37
N ALA A 189 -10.72 -6.76 2.27
CA ALA A 189 -11.13 -7.67 1.20
C ALA A 189 -12.64 -7.97 1.23
N ASP A 190 -13.16 -8.55 0.14
CA ASP A 190 -14.56 -8.95 0.08
C ASP A 190 -14.85 -9.99 1.19
N PRO A 191 -15.94 -9.84 1.98
CA PRO A 191 -16.28 -10.78 3.05
C PRO A 191 -16.40 -12.24 2.59
N ALA A 192 -16.78 -12.48 1.33
CA ALA A 192 -16.85 -13.84 0.77
C ALA A 192 -15.48 -14.54 0.73
N GLU A 193 -14.38 -13.78 0.70
CA GLU A 193 -13.02 -14.34 0.73
C GLU A 193 -12.68 -15.01 2.07
N ALA A 194 -13.32 -14.60 3.17
CA ALA A 194 -13.13 -15.23 4.48
C ALA A 194 -13.61 -16.70 4.51
N GLU A 195 -14.57 -17.05 3.66
CA GLU A 195 -15.12 -18.41 3.55
C GLU A 195 -14.50 -19.22 2.41
N ARG A 196 -13.57 -18.65 1.63
CA ARG A 196 -12.92 -19.31 0.52
C ARG A 196 -12.10 -20.52 0.98
N HIS A 197 -12.34 -21.67 0.38
CA HIS A 197 -11.59 -22.90 0.62
C HIS A 197 -10.37 -22.95 -0.30
N ASN A 198 -9.19 -23.09 0.25
CA ASN A 198 -7.92 -23.18 -0.49
C ASN A 198 -7.57 -24.65 -0.81
N ALA A 199 -6.76 -24.86 -1.84
CA ALA A 199 -6.33 -26.20 -2.27
C ALA A 199 -5.57 -27.00 -1.19
N ASN A 200 -4.96 -26.29 -0.22
CA ASN A 200 -4.26 -26.90 0.93
C ASN A 200 -5.18 -27.23 2.11
N GLY A 201 -6.49 -27.01 1.98
CA GLY A 201 -7.50 -27.28 3.00
C GLY A 201 -7.69 -26.14 4.02
N SER A 202 -6.94 -25.03 3.94
CA SER A 202 -7.18 -23.84 4.75
C SER A 202 -8.39 -23.06 4.24
N THR A 203 -8.95 -22.21 5.10
CA THR A 203 -10.05 -21.29 4.77
C THR A 203 -9.58 -19.85 4.89
N GLY A 204 -10.13 -18.96 4.07
CA GLY A 204 -9.80 -17.54 4.04
C GLY A 204 -8.62 -17.20 3.15
N ILE A 205 -8.21 -15.94 3.22
CA ILE A 205 -7.07 -15.42 2.45
C ILE A 205 -5.77 -15.89 3.11
N PRO A 206 -4.84 -16.55 2.40
CA PRO A 206 -3.53 -16.86 2.94
C PRO A 206 -2.73 -15.58 3.21
N GLU A 207 -2.37 -15.37 4.47
CA GLU A 207 -1.50 -14.27 4.91
C GLU A 207 -0.09 -14.80 5.17
N LEU A 208 0.87 -14.32 4.39
CA LEU A 208 2.25 -14.81 4.41
C LEU A 208 3.18 -13.68 4.88
N VAL A 209 3.75 -13.82 6.07
CA VAL A 209 4.83 -12.96 6.55
C VAL A 209 6.15 -13.70 6.33
N VAL A 210 6.96 -13.19 5.40
CA VAL A 210 8.21 -13.79 4.92
C VAL A 210 9.39 -12.84 5.13
N GLY A 211 10.60 -13.27 4.83
CA GLY A 211 11.75 -12.39 4.81
C GLY A 211 11.58 -11.24 3.80
N THR A 212 12.16 -10.08 4.12
CA THR A 212 12.02 -8.87 3.28
C THR A 212 12.49 -9.12 1.85
N THR A 213 13.68 -9.70 1.70
CA THR A 213 14.27 -10.03 0.38
C THR A 213 13.45 -11.06 -0.39
N GLU A 214 12.84 -12.02 0.32
CA GLU A 214 11.94 -13.00 -0.27
C GLU A 214 10.68 -12.34 -0.84
N ALA A 215 10.08 -11.42 -0.09
CA ALA A 215 8.90 -10.68 -0.55
C ALA A 215 9.19 -9.81 -1.79
N GLU A 216 10.35 -9.16 -1.82
CA GLU A 216 10.83 -8.38 -2.98
C GLU A 216 11.03 -9.28 -4.20
N ALA A 217 11.65 -10.46 -4.01
CA ALA A 217 11.83 -11.45 -5.07
C ALA A 217 10.49 -11.98 -5.60
N ILE A 218 9.54 -12.28 -4.72
CA ILE A 218 8.19 -12.71 -5.09
C ILE A 218 7.52 -11.69 -6.03
N LYS A 219 7.69 -10.37 -5.77
CA LYS A 219 7.14 -9.34 -6.66
C LYS A 219 7.78 -9.33 -8.05
N LEU A 220 9.08 -9.51 -8.14
CA LEU A 220 9.81 -9.41 -9.41
C LEU A 220 9.65 -10.64 -10.31
N PHE A 221 9.31 -11.80 -9.72
CA PHE A 221 9.23 -13.07 -10.44
C PHE A 221 7.80 -13.65 -10.50
N ALA A 222 6.78 -12.88 -10.10
CA ALA A 222 5.37 -13.30 -10.11
C ALA A 222 4.66 -13.00 -11.44
#